data_d812cab4b5a89a792d5a5fbbcab6decb
#
_entry.id   d812cab4b5a89a792d5a5fbbcab6decb
#
_cell.length_a   1.000
_cell.length_b   1.000
_cell.length_c   1.000
_cell.angle_alpha   90.00
_cell.angle_beta   90.00
_cell.angle_gamma   90.00
#
_symmetry.space_group_name_H-M   'P 1'
#
loop_
_entity.id
_entity.type
_entity.pdbx_description
1 polymer ?
#
loop_
_entity_poly.entity_id
_entity_poly.type
_entity_poly.pdbx_seq_one_letter_code
_entity_poly.pdbx_strand_id
1 'polypeptide(L)'
;MKRILATAAIAAAAFPAQAAPSCKNLSVTTLAFGNYDVYNAAPVDSVGTISYSCPPPTTPTVTIDAGLAFAGGRRRMTRGAGADWLSYDIYVDAARTVTWSSTPISVPPGNAATVNFYGRVFAQQDVAAGSYADTVVVTFNF
;
A
#
# COMPACT_ATOMS: atom_id res chain seq x y z
N MET A 1 -17.11 -4.68 -5.53
CA MET A 1 -15.84 -5.18 -4.96
C MET A 1 -14.72 -4.30 -5.48
N LYS A 2 -13.98 -3.66 -4.60
CA LYS A 2 -12.90 -2.73 -4.97
C LYS A 2 -11.59 -3.35 -4.56
N ARG A 3 -10.68 -3.58 -5.50
CA ARG A 3 -9.39 -4.23 -5.25
C ARG A 3 -8.29 -3.24 -5.52
N ILE A 4 -7.36 -3.12 -4.58
CA ILE A 4 -6.07 -2.48 -4.77
C ILE A 4 -5.07 -3.59 -5.04
N LEU A 5 -4.39 -3.51 -6.17
CA LEU A 5 -3.25 -4.36 -6.48
C LEU A 5 -2.00 -3.61 -6.02
N ALA A 6 -1.31 -4.15 -5.04
CA ALA A 6 0.00 -3.66 -4.63
C ALA A 6 1.08 -4.49 -5.31
N THR A 7 1.95 -3.84 -6.06
CA THR A 7 3.11 -4.46 -6.68
C THR A 7 4.36 -4.00 -5.96
N ALA A 8 5.20 -4.91 -5.54
CA ALA A 8 6.48 -4.60 -4.91
C ALA A 8 7.61 -4.64 -5.96
N ALA A 9 8.37 -3.55 -6.06
CA ALA A 9 9.60 -3.51 -6.84
C ALA A 9 10.81 -3.44 -5.91
N ILE A 10 11.80 -4.29 -6.15
CA ILE A 10 13.06 -4.30 -5.40
C ILE A 10 14.11 -3.63 -6.27
N ALA A 11 14.68 -2.53 -5.82
CA ALA A 11 15.85 -1.91 -6.44
C ALA A 11 17.12 -2.42 -5.75
N ALA A 12 17.90 -3.24 -6.44
CA ALA A 12 19.21 -3.66 -6.00
C ALA A 12 20.28 -2.72 -6.59
N ALA A 13 21.02 -2.01 -5.72
CA ALA A 13 22.20 -1.28 -6.14
C ALA A 13 23.42 -2.24 -6.03
N ALA A 14 24.10 -2.49 -7.14
CA ALA A 14 25.29 -3.34 -7.18
C ALA A 14 26.52 -2.56 -6.69
N PHE A 15 27.10 -2.99 -5.55
CA PHE A 15 28.42 -2.60 -5.09
C PHE A 15 29.32 -3.85 -4.94
N PRO A 16 30.66 -3.72 -5.07
CA PRO A 16 31.55 -4.87 -5.15
C PRO A 16 31.77 -5.58 -3.79
N ALA A 17 31.61 -6.87 -3.79
CA ALA A 17 32.27 -7.90 -3.02
C ALA A 17 32.42 -7.73 -1.49
N GLN A 18 31.37 -7.36 -0.80
CA GLN A 18 31.07 -7.86 0.54
C GLN A 18 29.69 -8.46 0.45
N ALA A 19 29.45 -9.63 1.08
CA ALA A 19 28.11 -10.21 1.10
C ALA A 19 27.17 -9.18 1.70
N ALA A 20 26.54 -8.38 0.84
CA ALA A 20 25.58 -7.38 1.25
C ALA A 20 24.44 -8.11 1.97
N PRO A 21 23.97 -7.64 3.13
CA PRO A 21 22.82 -8.21 3.78
C PRO A 21 21.67 -8.20 2.78
N SER A 22 21.18 -9.38 2.42
CA SER A 22 20.16 -9.52 1.39
C SER A 22 18.80 -9.73 2.03
N CYS A 23 17.86 -8.83 1.73
CA CYS A 23 16.46 -9.09 2.00
C CYS A 23 15.88 -10.07 0.97
N LYS A 24 15.04 -10.98 1.41
CA LYS A 24 14.41 -12.02 0.57
C LYS A 24 13.00 -12.31 1.03
N ASN A 25 12.28 -13.14 0.24
CA ASN A 25 10.91 -13.57 0.54
C ASN A 25 9.93 -12.39 0.70
N LEU A 26 10.13 -11.34 -0.10
CA LEU A 26 9.23 -10.20 -0.09
C LEU A 26 7.89 -10.57 -0.70
N SER A 27 6.83 -10.34 0.04
CA SER A 27 5.45 -10.47 -0.45
C SER A 27 4.56 -9.37 0.11
N VAL A 28 3.57 -8.96 -0.68
CA VAL A 28 2.60 -7.93 -0.30
C VAL A 28 1.21 -8.46 -0.58
N THR A 29 0.33 -8.38 0.41
CA THR A 29 -1.08 -8.75 0.22
C THR A 29 -1.86 -7.62 -0.44
N THR A 30 -2.90 -7.98 -1.17
CA THR A 30 -3.83 -7.02 -1.76
C THR A 30 -4.71 -6.39 -0.68
N LEU A 31 -4.93 -5.07 -0.73
CA LEU A 31 -5.99 -4.41 0.01
C LEU A 31 -7.33 -4.66 -0.68
N ALA A 32 -8.20 -5.41 -0.04
CA ALA A 32 -9.56 -5.69 -0.50
C ALA A 32 -10.56 -5.01 0.43
N PHE A 33 -11.25 -3.99 -0.06
CA PHE A 33 -12.22 -3.23 0.73
C PHE A 33 -13.62 -3.88 0.75
N GLY A 34 -13.88 -4.84 -0.13
CA GLY A 34 -15.22 -5.44 -0.25
C GLY A 34 -16.22 -4.48 -0.87
N ASN A 35 -17.47 -4.56 -0.43
CA ASN A 35 -18.54 -3.72 -0.93
C ASN A 35 -18.50 -2.33 -0.29
N TYR A 36 -18.66 -1.32 -1.13
CA TYR A 36 -18.84 0.06 -0.70
C TYR A 36 -20.27 0.51 -0.96
N ASP A 37 -20.92 1.03 0.07
CA ASP A 37 -22.27 1.59 0.00
C ASP A 37 -22.18 3.12 0.12
N VAL A 38 -22.66 3.82 -0.89
CA VAL A 38 -22.63 5.29 -0.97
C VAL A 38 -23.49 5.97 0.10
N TYR A 39 -24.47 5.26 0.65
CA TYR A 39 -25.34 5.77 1.71
C TYR A 39 -24.79 5.53 3.13
N ASN A 40 -23.77 4.71 3.25
CA ASN A 40 -23.20 4.41 4.57
C ASN A 40 -22.35 5.59 5.06
N ALA A 41 -22.64 6.06 6.27
CA ALA A 41 -21.88 7.12 6.92
C ALA A 41 -20.53 6.67 7.48
N ALA A 42 -20.29 5.36 7.57
CA ALA A 42 -19.02 4.81 8.04
C ALA A 42 -18.05 4.55 6.87
N PRO A 43 -16.76 4.81 7.05
CA PRO A 43 -15.75 4.43 6.07
C PRO A 43 -15.59 2.91 5.98
N VAL A 44 -15.02 2.44 4.88
CA VAL A 44 -14.68 1.03 4.70
C VAL A 44 -13.19 0.85 4.89
N ASP A 45 -12.82 0.03 5.86
CA ASP A 45 -11.44 -0.22 6.25
C ASP A 45 -10.95 -1.59 5.76
N SER A 46 -9.65 -1.67 5.48
CA SER A 46 -8.97 -2.91 5.15
C SER A 46 -7.55 -2.90 5.69
N VAL A 47 -6.95 -4.07 5.84
CA VAL A 47 -5.56 -4.22 6.29
C VAL A 47 -4.82 -5.08 5.28
N GLY A 48 -3.64 -4.65 4.90
CA GLY A 48 -2.69 -5.43 4.13
C GLY A 48 -1.43 -5.71 4.94
N THR A 49 -0.62 -6.63 4.46
CA THR A 49 0.61 -7.06 5.12
C THR A 49 1.76 -7.13 4.11
N ILE A 50 2.91 -6.61 4.50
CA ILE A 50 4.20 -6.79 3.82
C ILE A 50 4.97 -7.81 4.65
N SER A 51 5.35 -8.94 4.05
CA SER A 51 6.17 -9.98 4.67
C SER A 51 7.54 -10.03 4.00
N TYR A 52 8.58 -10.18 4.78
CA TYR A 52 9.96 -10.18 4.29
C TYR A 52 10.91 -10.89 5.25
N SER A 53 12.11 -11.16 4.77
CA SER A 53 13.22 -11.68 5.59
C SER A 53 14.45 -10.80 5.35
N CYS A 54 14.76 -9.94 6.32
CA CYS A 54 15.89 -9.02 6.32
C CYS A 54 16.67 -9.19 7.62
N PRO A 55 17.66 -10.09 7.67
CA PRO A 55 18.44 -10.30 8.89
C PRO A 55 19.24 -9.05 9.29
N PRO A 56 19.45 -8.80 10.60
CA PRO A 56 20.36 -7.76 11.04
C PRO A 56 21.78 -7.96 10.45
N PRO A 57 22.56 -6.89 10.20
CA PRO A 57 22.33 -5.49 10.56
C PRO A 57 21.54 -4.66 9.53
N THR A 58 20.78 -5.27 8.63
CA THR A 58 20.00 -4.56 7.61
C THR A 58 19.00 -3.61 8.25
N THR A 59 18.86 -2.40 7.69
CA THR A 59 17.87 -1.40 8.11
C THR A 59 16.91 -1.13 6.96
N PRO A 60 15.92 -2.00 6.72
CA PRO A 60 15.04 -1.85 5.57
C PRO A 60 14.09 -0.67 5.73
N THR A 61 13.76 -0.06 4.58
CA THR A 61 12.73 0.98 4.49
C THR A 61 11.71 0.65 3.42
N VAL A 62 10.49 1.13 3.58
CA VAL A 62 9.39 0.93 2.65
C VAL A 62 8.77 2.25 2.25
N THR A 63 8.49 2.41 0.97
CA THR A 63 7.67 3.49 0.43
C THR A 63 6.47 2.92 -0.30
N ILE A 64 5.37 3.66 -0.34
CA ILE A 64 4.19 3.34 -1.16
C ILE A 64 3.87 4.55 -2.02
N ASP A 65 3.79 4.37 -3.32
CA ASP A 65 3.52 5.47 -4.25
C ASP A 65 2.08 6.00 -4.13
N ALA A 66 1.78 7.00 -4.93
CA ALA A 66 0.48 7.66 -4.92
C ALA A 66 -0.61 6.93 -5.72
N GLY A 67 -0.28 5.82 -6.40
CA GLY A 67 -1.19 5.10 -7.29
C GLY A 67 -1.39 5.79 -8.63
N LEU A 68 -2.24 5.20 -9.48
CA LEU A 68 -2.40 5.64 -10.88
C LEU A 68 -3.29 6.88 -11.06
N ALA A 69 -4.18 7.16 -10.11
CA ALA A 69 -5.18 8.22 -10.24
C ALA A 69 -5.18 9.19 -9.06
N PHE A 70 -3.98 9.53 -8.55
CA PHE A 70 -3.83 10.46 -7.44
C PHE A 70 -4.29 11.87 -7.81
N ALA A 71 -5.16 12.45 -7.01
CA ALA A 71 -5.54 13.87 -7.13
C ALA A 71 -6.15 14.40 -5.83
N GLY A 72 -6.06 15.72 -5.65
CA GLY A 72 -6.60 16.39 -4.46
C GLY A 72 -5.96 15.93 -3.14
N GLY A 73 -4.69 15.50 -3.19
CA GLY A 73 -3.97 15.00 -2.03
C GLY A 73 -4.37 13.60 -1.57
N ARG A 74 -5.12 12.83 -2.41
CA ARG A 74 -5.61 11.48 -2.08
C ARG A 74 -5.41 10.50 -3.22
N ARG A 75 -5.25 9.23 -2.86
CA ARG A 75 -5.33 8.11 -3.80
C ARG A 75 -6.76 7.91 -4.25
N ARG A 76 -6.91 7.44 -5.47
CA ARG A 76 -8.23 7.17 -6.05
C ARG A 76 -8.23 5.84 -6.81
N MET A 77 -9.25 5.04 -6.57
CA MET A 77 -9.57 3.90 -7.43
C MET A 77 -10.44 4.38 -8.60
N THR A 78 -10.25 3.80 -9.78
CA THR A 78 -11.02 4.10 -10.97
C THR A 78 -11.94 2.94 -11.33
N ARG A 79 -13.06 3.24 -11.96
CA ARG A 79 -13.97 2.28 -12.56
C ARG A 79 -13.65 2.11 -14.04
N GLY A 80 -12.81 1.13 -14.36
CA GLY A 80 -12.34 0.93 -15.75
C GLY A 80 -11.62 2.17 -16.29
N ALA A 81 -11.87 2.51 -17.56
CA ALA A 81 -11.37 3.73 -18.21
C ALA A 81 -12.25 4.97 -17.99
N GLY A 82 -13.24 4.89 -17.09
CA GLY A 82 -14.24 5.94 -16.86
C GLY A 82 -13.76 7.07 -15.97
N ALA A 83 -14.60 8.10 -15.84
CA ALA A 83 -14.36 9.28 -15.03
C ALA A 83 -14.83 9.15 -13.57
N ASP A 84 -15.28 7.96 -13.15
CA ASP A 84 -15.70 7.73 -11.78
C ASP A 84 -14.52 7.34 -10.91
N TRP A 85 -14.37 8.05 -9.81
CA TRP A 85 -13.29 7.85 -8.85
C TRP A 85 -13.83 7.62 -7.46
N LEU A 86 -13.21 6.70 -6.75
CA LEU A 86 -13.47 6.45 -5.35
C LEU A 86 -12.20 6.74 -4.55
N SER A 87 -12.25 7.77 -3.72
CA SER A 87 -11.12 8.21 -2.91
C SER A 87 -10.87 7.25 -1.75
N TYR A 88 -9.61 6.94 -1.55
CA TYR A 88 -9.13 6.13 -0.44
C TYR A 88 -7.76 6.61 -0.01
N ASP A 89 -7.24 6.08 1.09
CA ASP A 89 -5.84 6.25 1.43
C ASP A 89 -5.25 5.02 2.13
N ILE A 90 -3.92 4.99 2.22
CA ILE A 90 -3.15 3.96 2.90
C ILE A 90 -2.37 4.60 4.04
N TYR A 91 -2.37 3.96 5.20
CA TYR A 91 -1.81 4.50 6.44
C TYR A 91 -0.79 3.54 7.04
N VAL A 92 0.18 4.11 7.75
CA VAL A 92 1.21 3.40 8.50
C VAL A 92 0.64 2.78 9.78
N ASP A 93 -0.32 3.45 10.38
CA ASP A 93 -0.87 3.15 11.71
C ASP A 93 -2.31 2.64 11.67
N ALA A 94 -2.66 1.79 12.64
CA ALA A 94 -4.01 1.23 12.75
C ALA A 94 -5.09 2.29 13.00
N ALA A 95 -4.72 3.42 13.63
CA ALA A 95 -5.62 4.55 13.85
C ALA A 95 -5.88 5.36 12.56
N ARG A 96 -5.09 5.11 11.50
CA ARG A 96 -5.20 5.78 10.19
C ARG A 96 -5.02 7.30 10.30
N THR A 97 -3.98 7.70 11.00
CA THR A 97 -3.62 9.11 11.21
C THR A 97 -2.43 9.55 10.36
N VAL A 98 -1.51 8.63 10.03
CA VAL A 98 -0.31 8.91 9.26
C VAL A 98 -0.39 8.21 7.90
N THR A 99 -0.57 8.99 6.85
CA THR A 99 -0.61 8.47 5.47
C THR A 99 0.76 7.90 5.06
N TRP A 100 0.76 6.70 4.50
CA TRP A 100 1.97 6.12 3.91
C TRP A 100 2.16 6.66 2.52
N SER A 101 3.31 7.29 2.29
CA SER A 101 3.63 7.99 1.05
C SER A 101 4.95 7.51 0.46
N SER A 102 5.49 8.26 -0.48
CA SER A 102 6.85 8.09 -1.00
C SER A 102 7.95 8.43 0.01
N THR A 103 7.60 8.96 1.19
CA THR A 103 8.57 9.12 2.28
C THR A 103 8.93 7.75 2.86
N PRO A 104 10.22 7.39 2.91
CA PRO A 104 10.64 6.09 3.44
C PRO A 104 10.28 5.92 4.91
N ILE A 105 9.66 4.81 5.23
CA ILE A 105 9.36 4.39 6.61
C ILE A 105 10.27 3.24 6.96
N SER A 106 11.02 3.38 8.05
CA SER A 106 11.86 2.30 8.57
C SER A 106 10.99 1.17 9.10
N VAL A 107 11.34 -0.05 8.72
CA VAL A 107 10.66 -1.26 9.20
C VAL A 107 11.67 -2.16 9.92
N PRO A 108 11.24 -2.96 10.91
CA PRO A 108 12.16 -3.74 11.72
C PRO A 108 12.88 -4.82 10.88
N PRO A 109 14.18 -5.05 11.10
CA PRO A 109 14.83 -6.22 10.53
C PRO A 109 14.32 -7.51 11.18
N GLY A 110 14.41 -8.62 10.46
CA GLY A 110 14.03 -9.93 10.99
C GLY A 110 14.04 -11.02 9.92
N ASN A 111 14.22 -12.27 10.34
CA ASN A 111 14.25 -13.43 9.43
C ASN A 111 12.86 -13.86 8.93
N ALA A 112 11.79 -13.41 9.57
CA ALA A 112 10.41 -13.62 9.19
C ALA A 112 9.59 -12.44 9.73
N ALA A 113 9.83 -11.25 9.19
CA ALA A 113 9.21 -10.02 9.64
C ALA A 113 7.96 -9.70 8.82
N THR A 114 7.00 -9.05 9.47
CA THR A 114 5.78 -8.55 8.84
C THR A 114 5.50 -7.13 9.29
N VAL A 115 4.99 -6.32 8.36
CA VAL A 115 4.50 -4.97 8.64
C VAL A 115 3.11 -4.83 8.05
N ASN A 116 2.18 -4.34 8.83
CA ASN A 116 0.82 -4.05 8.37
C ASN A 116 0.74 -2.65 7.75
N PHE A 117 -0.11 -2.51 6.77
CA PHE A 117 -0.55 -1.23 6.23
C PHE A 117 -2.07 -1.20 6.21
N TYR A 118 -2.63 -0.02 6.45
CA TYR A 118 -4.04 0.14 6.75
C TYR A 118 -4.70 0.99 5.66
N GLY A 119 -5.71 0.44 5.00
CA GLY A 119 -6.46 1.15 3.99
C GLY A 119 -7.79 1.68 4.51
N ARG A 120 -8.25 2.80 3.97
CA ARG A 120 -9.57 3.36 4.23
C ARG A 120 -10.16 3.96 2.97
N VAL A 121 -11.33 3.49 2.58
CA VAL A 121 -12.21 4.18 1.63
C VAL A 121 -13.08 5.14 2.42
N PHE A 122 -13.07 6.41 2.04
CA PHE A 122 -13.86 7.42 2.74
C PHE A 122 -15.35 7.22 2.52
N ALA A 123 -16.15 7.53 3.54
CA ALA A 123 -17.60 7.40 3.49
C ALA A 123 -18.27 8.44 2.56
N GLN A 124 -19.50 8.19 2.21
CA GLN A 124 -20.42 9.16 1.57
C GLN A 124 -19.87 9.77 0.25
N GLN A 125 -19.21 8.98 -0.56
CA GLN A 125 -18.79 9.37 -1.89
C GLN A 125 -19.87 8.92 -2.89
N ASP A 126 -20.46 9.88 -3.60
CA ASP A 126 -21.45 9.61 -4.66
C ASP A 126 -20.72 9.10 -5.90
N VAL A 127 -20.72 7.80 -6.09
CA VAL A 127 -20.04 7.11 -7.18
C VAL A 127 -20.95 6.07 -7.81
N ALA A 128 -20.84 5.91 -9.12
CA ALA A 128 -21.63 4.92 -9.84
C ALA A 128 -21.33 3.49 -9.39
N ALA A 129 -22.29 2.60 -9.49
CA ALA A 129 -22.11 1.18 -9.23
C ALA A 129 -21.09 0.57 -10.20
N GLY A 130 -20.23 -0.31 -9.69
CA GLY A 130 -19.24 -0.99 -10.50
C GLY A 130 -18.03 -1.44 -9.70
N SER A 131 -17.04 -2.01 -10.39
CA SER A 131 -15.78 -2.42 -9.80
C SER A 131 -14.76 -1.29 -9.89
N TYR A 132 -14.15 -0.96 -8.76
CA TYR A 132 -13.13 0.08 -8.66
C TYR A 132 -11.81 -0.54 -8.26
N ALA A 133 -10.73 -0.11 -8.90
CA ALA A 133 -9.39 -0.59 -8.61
C ALA A 133 -8.36 0.54 -8.76
N ASP A 134 -7.25 0.38 -8.06
CA ASP A 134 -6.04 1.16 -8.23
C ASP A 134 -4.83 0.23 -8.15
N THR A 135 -3.71 0.66 -8.68
CA THR A 135 -2.44 -0.02 -8.55
C THR A 135 -1.46 0.92 -7.85
N VAL A 136 -0.92 0.48 -6.73
CA VAL A 136 0.14 1.17 -6.00
C VAL A 136 1.40 0.33 -6.03
N VAL A 137 2.55 0.98 -6.11
CA VAL A 137 3.86 0.34 -6.05
C VAL A 137 4.42 0.46 -4.64
N VAL A 138 4.72 -0.68 -4.05
CA VAL A 138 5.46 -0.78 -2.79
C VAL A 138 6.93 -0.98 -3.13
N THR A 139 7.76 -0.04 -2.73
CA THR A 139 9.22 -0.12 -2.92
C THR A 139 9.87 -0.44 -1.58
N PHE A 140 10.63 -1.51 -1.58
CA PHE A 140 11.37 -2.01 -0.42
C PHE A 140 12.87 -1.77 -0.67
N ASN A 141 13.51 -0.97 0.20
CA ASN A 141 14.93 -0.63 0.10
C ASN A 141 15.70 -1.21 1.30
N PHE A 142 16.93 -1.69 1.05
CA PHE A 142 17.78 -2.32 2.06
C PHE A 142 19.27 -2.23 1.69
#